data_e0360f4d54a94f607c31663e6e736ab2
#
_entry.id   e0360f4d54a94f607c31663e6e736ab2
#
_cell.length_a   1.000
_cell.length_b   1.000
_cell.length_c   1.000
_cell.angle_alpha   90.00
_cell.angle_beta   90.00
_cell.angle_gamma   90.00
#
_symmetry.space_group_name_H-M   'P 1'
#
loop_
_entity.id
_entity.type
_entity.pdbx_description
1 polymer ?
#
loop_
_entity_poly.entity_id
_entity_poly.type
_entity_poly.pdbx_seq_one_letter_code
_entity_poly.pdbx_strand_id
1 'polypeptide(L)'
;MGKRLSRIAVLGATALVLGLIAAPGAQAQATVACLDLATFTEEPATIVGTNRSDILRGTPGRDVIAGLDGNDILLGLGGDDAICGGRGNDKIDGGTGNDSIVGDTGESFLLGNPAGMNVPGGNDLIRGGDGDDGIGGEGGRDLIDAGAGNDFATGQMAEDIVSGGPGDDELFGGPASDLVKGGDGNDTLIGNLGNDVLLAGRGDDILLGDQPAPGGPAEPSSFDLCNGQQGTDLSVPNTCELEIQIEGDFVPPTGG
;
A
#
# COMPACT_ATOMS: atom_id res chain seq x y z
N MET A 1 -15.35 0.51 -25.24
CA MET A 1 -13.88 0.47 -25.24
C MET A 1 -13.38 1.81 -24.71
N GLY A 2 -13.32 1.97 -23.41
CA GLY A 2 -12.79 3.15 -22.73
C GLY A 2 -11.58 2.67 -21.92
N LYS A 3 -10.37 2.95 -22.42
CA LYS A 3 -9.14 2.72 -21.69
C LYS A 3 -9.15 3.62 -20.47
N ARG A 4 -9.23 3.05 -19.27
CA ARG A 4 -8.83 3.75 -18.07
C ARG A 4 -7.31 3.93 -18.16
N LEU A 5 -6.88 5.16 -18.34
CA LEU A 5 -5.48 5.53 -18.25
C LEU A 5 -5.09 5.40 -16.77
N SER A 6 -4.15 4.48 -16.50
CA SER A 6 -3.41 4.44 -15.24
C SER A 6 -3.02 5.86 -14.83
N ARG A 7 -3.45 6.26 -13.64
CA ARG A 7 -3.12 7.58 -13.08
C ARG A 7 -1.77 7.53 -12.38
N ILE A 8 -0.72 7.17 -13.10
CA ILE A 8 0.63 7.52 -12.65
C ILE A 8 0.81 9.01 -12.91
N ALA A 9 0.29 9.83 -12.04
CA ALA A 9 0.63 11.23 -11.97
C ALA A 9 1.82 11.36 -11.03
N VAL A 10 3.03 11.38 -11.60
CA VAL A 10 4.19 11.96 -10.92
C VAL A 10 3.89 13.45 -10.75
N LEU A 11 3.24 13.81 -9.66
CA LEU A 11 3.09 15.21 -9.28
C LEU A 11 4.39 15.66 -8.61
N GLY A 12 5.12 16.50 -9.33
CA GLY A 12 6.20 17.28 -8.74
C GLY A 12 5.65 18.14 -7.59
N ALA A 13 6.11 17.83 -6.39
CA ALA A 13 5.73 18.53 -5.18
C ALA A 13 6.20 19.98 -5.22
N THR A 14 5.27 20.92 -5.33
CA THR A 14 5.48 22.28 -4.85
C THR A 14 5.00 22.33 -3.41
N ALA A 15 5.95 22.28 -2.48
CA ALA A 15 5.67 22.47 -1.07
C ALA A 15 5.02 23.84 -0.84
N LEU A 16 3.72 23.87 -0.59
CA LEU A 16 3.04 25.03 -0.06
C LEU A 16 3.18 25.01 1.47
N VAL A 17 4.24 25.62 1.95
CA VAL A 17 4.35 25.95 3.38
C VAL A 17 3.30 27.01 3.67
N LEU A 18 2.13 26.61 4.15
CA LEU A 18 1.17 27.53 4.72
C LEU A 18 1.73 27.99 6.08
N GLY A 19 2.38 29.15 6.07
CA GLY A 19 2.75 29.82 7.31
C GLY A 19 1.49 30.17 8.10
N LEU A 20 1.31 29.50 9.23
CA LEU A 20 0.29 29.79 10.20
C LEU A 20 0.53 31.20 10.76
N ILE A 21 -0.19 32.21 10.29
CA ILE A 21 -0.28 33.49 10.98
C ILE A 21 -1.36 33.34 12.05
N ALA A 22 -0.98 32.81 13.20
CA ALA A 22 -1.86 32.75 14.36
C ALA A 22 -2.12 34.16 14.86
N ALA A 23 -3.39 34.57 14.92
CA ALA A 23 -3.79 35.75 15.65
C ALA A 23 -3.51 35.54 17.16
N PRO A 24 -3.00 36.55 17.89
CA PRO A 24 -2.68 36.42 19.29
C PRO A 24 -3.98 36.23 20.10
N GLY A 25 -4.20 35.04 20.62
CA GLY A 25 -5.30 34.74 21.53
C GLY A 25 -6.14 33.50 21.25
N ALA A 26 -6.03 32.88 20.08
CA ALA A 26 -6.63 31.58 19.82
C ALA A 26 -5.51 30.53 19.92
N GLN A 27 -5.56 29.65 20.91
CA GLN A 27 -4.86 28.37 20.81
C GLN A 27 -5.56 27.65 19.65
N ALA A 28 -4.93 27.64 18.48
CA ALA A 28 -5.33 26.72 17.43
C ALA A 28 -5.12 25.31 18.02
N GLN A 29 -6.20 24.61 18.31
CA GLN A 29 -6.13 23.18 18.49
C GLN A 29 -5.61 22.66 17.16
N ALA A 30 -4.45 22.03 17.20
CA ALA A 30 -3.97 21.28 16.04
C ALA A 30 -5.07 20.25 15.73
N THR A 31 -5.72 20.40 14.60
CA THR A 31 -6.67 19.40 14.13
C THR A 31 -5.84 18.21 13.69
N VAL A 32 -6.04 17.08 14.33
CA VAL A 32 -5.50 15.79 13.85
C VAL A 32 -6.24 15.50 12.55
N ALA A 33 -5.51 15.17 11.52
CA ALA A 33 -6.06 14.86 10.21
C ALA A 33 -5.42 13.57 9.69
N CYS A 34 -6.21 12.75 9.00
CA CYS A 34 -5.74 11.60 8.23
C CYS A 34 -5.66 11.94 6.75
N LEU A 35 -4.74 11.31 6.06
CA LEU A 35 -4.63 11.40 4.62
C LEU A 35 -5.63 10.44 3.97
N ASP A 36 -6.53 10.96 3.17
CA ASP A 36 -7.36 10.15 2.28
C ASP A 36 -6.56 9.88 0.99
N LEU A 37 -6.15 8.64 0.78
CA LEU A 37 -5.35 8.21 -0.38
C LEU A 37 -6.14 8.27 -1.69
N ALA A 38 -7.46 8.19 -1.64
CA ALA A 38 -8.31 8.27 -2.83
C ALA A 38 -8.38 9.70 -3.38
N THR A 39 -8.38 10.69 -2.50
CA THR A 39 -8.49 12.12 -2.85
C THR A 39 -7.19 12.90 -2.69
N PHE A 40 -6.21 12.35 -1.99
CA PHE A 40 -4.96 13.01 -1.58
C PHE A 40 -5.22 14.30 -0.79
N THR A 41 -6.23 14.27 0.07
CA THR A 41 -6.59 15.39 0.95
C THR A 41 -6.48 14.98 2.40
N GLU A 42 -6.00 15.90 3.24
CA GLU A 42 -6.03 15.71 4.70
C GLU A 42 -7.44 16.02 5.21
N GLU A 43 -8.05 15.06 5.87
CA GLU A 43 -9.36 15.21 6.47
C GLU A 43 -9.27 15.26 8.00
N PRO A 44 -10.00 16.17 8.66
CA PRO A 44 -9.98 16.25 10.11
C PRO A 44 -10.60 14.99 10.73
N ALA A 45 -9.85 14.31 11.61
CA ALA A 45 -10.32 13.12 12.26
C ALA A 45 -11.54 13.37 13.13
N THR A 46 -12.54 12.50 13.00
CA THR A 46 -13.78 12.50 13.79
C THR A 46 -13.66 11.63 15.03
N ILE A 47 -12.81 10.59 14.97
CA ILE A 47 -12.49 9.70 16.08
C ILE A 47 -10.98 9.79 16.30
N VAL A 48 -10.56 10.22 17.48
CA VAL A 48 -9.15 10.47 17.79
C VAL A 48 -8.77 9.71 19.06
N GLY A 49 -7.69 8.94 18.98
CA GLY A 49 -7.08 8.25 20.11
C GLY A 49 -6.24 9.18 20.99
N THR A 50 -5.33 8.57 21.71
CA THR A 50 -4.38 9.23 22.61
C THR A 50 -2.96 8.80 22.25
N ASN A 51 -1.95 9.29 22.97
CA ASN A 51 -0.59 8.76 22.81
C ASN A 51 -0.35 7.47 23.64
N ARG A 52 -1.32 6.55 23.61
CA ARG A 52 -1.27 5.23 24.28
C ARG A 52 -2.10 4.26 23.49
N SER A 53 -1.87 2.98 23.71
CA SER A 53 -2.68 1.93 23.06
C SER A 53 -4.17 2.09 23.34
N ASP A 54 -4.90 2.34 22.29
CA ASP A 54 -6.34 2.62 22.27
C ASP A 54 -7.11 1.52 21.50
N ILE A 55 -8.41 1.48 21.66
CA ILE A 55 -9.32 0.70 20.83
C ILE A 55 -10.36 1.69 20.29
N LEU A 56 -10.25 2.01 19.02
CA LEU A 56 -11.13 2.95 18.32
C LEU A 56 -12.06 2.18 17.40
N ARG A 57 -13.31 2.61 17.37
CA ARG A 57 -14.31 1.96 16.56
C ARG A 57 -15.17 3.00 15.85
N GLY A 58 -15.24 2.89 14.53
CA GLY A 58 -16.12 3.66 13.67
C GLY A 58 -17.58 3.24 13.73
N THR A 59 -18.33 3.66 12.76
CA THR A 59 -19.75 3.45 12.56
C THR A 59 -20.00 2.67 11.26
N PRO A 60 -21.23 2.31 10.90
CA PRO A 60 -21.53 1.77 9.56
C PRO A 60 -21.55 2.83 8.44
N GLY A 61 -21.01 3.99 8.62
CA GLY A 61 -20.92 5.07 7.65
C GLY A 61 -19.53 5.68 7.70
N ARG A 62 -19.20 6.52 6.74
CA ARG A 62 -17.89 7.11 6.59
C ARG A 62 -17.37 7.77 7.87
N ASP A 63 -16.20 7.33 8.30
CA ASP A 63 -15.48 7.84 9.47
C ASP A 63 -14.08 8.34 9.08
N VAL A 64 -13.48 9.17 9.93
CA VAL A 64 -12.07 9.55 9.87
C VAL A 64 -11.45 9.25 11.22
N ILE A 65 -10.58 8.24 11.28
CA ILE A 65 -10.05 7.68 12.52
C ILE A 65 -8.54 7.90 12.61
N ALA A 66 -8.07 8.44 13.73
CA ALA A 66 -6.64 8.63 13.99
C ALA A 66 -6.24 8.01 15.33
N GLY A 67 -5.34 7.01 15.32
CA GLY A 67 -4.79 6.36 16.52
C GLY A 67 -3.85 7.26 17.29
N LEU A 68 -2.91 7.91 16.66
CA LEU A 68 -1.81 8.74 17.16
C LEU A 68 -0.57 7.92 17.53
N ASP A 69 -0.05 8.07 18.78
CA ASP A 69 1.06 7.24 19.25
C ASP A 69 0.50 6.06 20.06
N GLY A 70 0.98 4.87 19.83
CA GLY A 70 0.53 3.74 20.63
C GLY A 70 0.56 2.44 19.82
N ASN A 71 0.12 1.35 20.40
CA ASN A 71 -0.16 0.15 19.63
C ASN A 71 -1.68 0.00 19.64
N ASP A 72 -2.32 0.51 18.60
CA ASP A 72 -3.74 0.75 18.58
C ASP A 72 -4.51 -0.39 17.88
N ILE A 73 -5.81 -0.42 18.11
CA ILE A 73 -6.74 -1.27 17.37
C ILE A 73 -7.82 -0.33 16.80
N LEU A 74 -7.87 -0.24 15.48
CA LEU A 74 -8.77 0.64 14.75
C LEU A 74 -9.70 -0.19 13.88
N LEU A 75 -11.00 0.06 13.98
CA LEU A 75 -12.04 -0.67 13.27
C LEU A 75 -12.94 0.35 12.56
N GLY A 76 -12.89 0.40 11.22
CA GLY A 76 -13.76 1.25 10.40
C GLY A 76 -15.19 0.77 10.44
N LEU A 77 -15.42 -0.50 10.20
CA LEU A 77 -16.68 -1.24 10.10
C LEU A 77 -17.32 -1.15 8.72
N GLY A 78 -17.76 -0.02 8.29
CA GLY A 78 -18.34 0.11 6.97
C GLY A 78 -18.58 1.55 6.56
N GLY A 79 -18.61 1.77 5.27
CA GLY A 79 -18.55 3.09 4.65
C GLY A 79 -17.14 3.31 4.13
N ASP A 80 -16.94 4.37 3.37
CA ASP A 80 -15.64 4.69 2.79
C ASP A 80 -14.83 5.47 3.83
N ASP A 81 -14.03 4.75 4.64
CA ASP A 81 -13.36 5.30 5.82
C ASP A 81 -11.95 5.83 5.49
N ALA A 82 -11.46 6.76 6.30
CA ALA A 82 -10.08 7.20 6.30
C ALA A 82 -9.45 6.89 7.66
N ILE A 83 -8.44 6.00 7.69
CA ILE A 83 -7.89 5.48 8.93
C ILE A 83 -6.37 5.66 8.96
N CYS A 84 -5.86 6.29 10.00
CA CYS A 84 -4.43 6.42 10.26
C CYS A 84 -4.09 5.78 11.61
N GLY A 85 -3.22 4.76 11.60
CA GLY A 85 -2.70 4.13 12.81
C GLY A 85 -1.90 5.14 13.62
N GLY A 86 -0.84 5.61 13.09
CA GLY A 86 0.04 6.57 13.73
C GLY A 86 1.38 5.93 14.06
N ARG A 87 1.99 6.25 15.21
CA ARG A 87 3.24 5.62 15.58
C ARG A 87 3.00 4.42 16.46
N GLY A 88 3.60 3.30 16.14
CA GLY A 88 3.53 2.08 16.93
C GLY A 88 3.06 0.90 16.10
N ASN A 89 2.90 -0.24 16.72
CA ASN A 89 2.47 -1.45 16.00
C ASN A 89 0.95 -1.54 16.06
N ASP A 90 0.30 -1.13 14.99
CA ASP A 90 -1.14 -0.98 14.94
C ASP A 90 -1.85 -2.19 14.32
N LYS A 91 -3.12 -2.32 14.63
CA LYS A 91 -4.03 -3.27 14.00
C LYS A 91 -5.21 -2.53 13.44
N ILE A 92 -5.32 -2.53 12.12
CA ILE A 92 -6.31 -1.76 11.39
C ILE A 92 -7.17 -2.71 10.57
N ASP A 93 -8.48 -2.48 10.61
CA ASP A 93 -9.50 -3.19 9.84
C ASP A 93 -10.46 -2.15 9.27
N GLY A 94 -10.41 -1.91 7.96
CA GLY A 94 -11.29 -0.99 7.24
C GLY A 94 -12.71 -1.47 7.30
N GLY A 95 -12.95 -2.66 6.83
CA GLY A 95 -14.26 -3.30 6.93
C GLY A 95 -14.96 -3.47 5.59
N THR A 96 -16.03 -2.75 5.34
CA THR A 96 -16.75 -2.76 4.06
C THR A 96 -16.87 -1.36 3.50
N GLY A 97 -16.58 -1.17 2.25
CA GLY A 97 -16.55 0.13 1.58
C GLY A 97 -15.16 0.36 0.99
N ASN A 98 -14.99 1.48 0.35
CA ASN A 98 -13.69 1.82 -0.27
C ASN A 98 -12.87 2.61 0.74
N ASP A 99 -11.98 1.92 1.43
CA ASP A 99 -11.26 2.47 2.56
C ASP A 99 -9.90 3.06 2.15
N SER A 100 -9.46 4.03 2.91
CA SER A 100 -8.16 4.67 2.77
C SER A 100 -7.39 4.51 4.07
N ILE A 101 -6.37 3.65 4.08
CA ILE A 101 -5.70 3.22 5.29
C ILE A 101 -4.21 3.54 5.21
N VAL A 102 -3.68 4.16 6.27
CA VAL A 102 -2.26 4.42 6.44
C VAL A 102 -1.83 3.85 7.80
N GLY A 103 -0.82 2.96 7.82
CA GLY A 103 -0.30 2.36 9.03
C GLY A 103 0.28 3.40 9.97
N ASP A 104 1.30 4.08 9.53
CA ASP A 104 1.96 5.16 10.28
C ASP A 104 1.47 6.58 9.93
N THR A 105 2.04 7.57 10.56
CA THR A 105 1.75 8.98 10.21
C THR A 105 2.39 9.35 8.89
N GLY A 106 1.58 9.52 7.85
CA GLY A 106 1.93 9.71 6.45
C GLY A 106 2.78 10.93 6.06
N GLU A 107 3.78 11.31 6.85
CA GLU A 107 4.75 12.33 6.43
C GLU A 107 5.67 11.84 5.30
N SER A 108 5.79 10.52 5.11
CA SER A 108 6.67 9.92 4.10
C SER A 108 6.11 9.97 2.69
N PHE A 109 4.83 9.70 2.53
CA PHE A 109 4.21 9.55 1.21
C PHE A 109 4.15 10.87 0.43
N LEU A 110 3.79 11.99 1.09
CA LEU A 110 3.63 13.29 0.41
C LEU A 110 4.94 13.98 0.03
N LEU A 111 6.05 13.65 0.69
CA LEU A 111 7.30 14.37 0.47
C LEU A 111 8.33 13.60 -0.36
N GLY A 112 7.98 12.39 -0.85
CA GLY A 112 8.91 11.54 -1.58
C GLY A 112 10.25 11.62 -0.86
N ASN A 113 10.41 10.91 0.24
CA ASN A 113 11.57 11.05 1.12
C ASN A 113 12.89 10.99 0.32
N PRO A 114 13.44 12.16 -0.15
CA PRO A 114 14.62 12.15 -1.04
C PRO A 114 15.89 11.83 -0.28
N ALA A 115 15.84 11.60 1.02
CA ALA A 115 17.00 11.49 1.89
C ALA A 115 17.15 10.14 2.58
N GLY A 116 16.28 9.14 2.31
CA GLY A 116 16.38 7.84 2.98
C GLY A 116 16.34 7.98 4.51
N MET A 117 15.58 8.96 5.02
CA MET A 117 15.39 9.06 6.44
C MET A 117 14.53 7.87 6.86
N ASN A 118 15.12 7.03 7.68
CA ASN A 118 14.43 5.97 8.39
C ASN A 118 13.35 6.64 9.26
N VAL A 119 12.13 6.74 8.75
CA VAL A 119 10.99 7.13 9.57
C VAL A 119 10.75 5.94 10.48
N PRO A 120 10.89 6.09 11.80
CA PRO A 120 10.61 4.98 12.69
C PRO A 120 9.10 4.74 12.69
N GLY A 121 8.67 3.81 11.87
CA GLY A 121 7.32 3.29 11.84
C GLY A 121 7.13 2.07 12.72
N GLY A 122 5.90 1.67 12.92
CA GLY A 122 5.52 0.44 13.59
C GLY A 122 5.53 -0.76 12.65
N ASN A 123 5.32 -1.95 13.21
CA ASN A 123 5.02 -3.13 12.40
C ASN A 123 3.50 -3.36 12.50
N ASP A 124 2.81 -3.05 11.44
CA ASP A 124 1.36 -2.96 11.44
C ASP A 124 0.70 -4.22 10.86
N LEU A 125 -0.52 -4.46 11.29
CA LEU A 125 -1.39 -5.46 10.71
C LEU A 125 -2.61 -4.74 10.14
N ILE A 126 -2.68 -4.66 8.81
CA ILE A 126 -3.68 -3.88 8.09
C ILE A 126 -4.57 -4.82 7.27
N ARG A 127 -5.88 -4.60 7.34
CA ARG A 127 -6.86 -5.19 6.45
C ARG A 127 -7.72 -4.10 5.84
N GLY A 128 -7.85 -4.11 4.51
CA GLY A 128 -8.83 -3.30 3.80
C GLY A 128 -10.24 -3.81 4.07
N GLY A 129 -10.58 -4.91 3.49
CA GLY A 129 -11.86 -5.58 3.70
C GLY A 129 -12.62 -5.88 2.42
N ASP A 130 -13.86 -5.44 2.33
CA ASP A 130 -14.65 -5.52 1.09
C ASP A 130 -14.74 -4.12 0.47
N GLY A 131 -14.28 -3.94 -0.75
CA GLY A 131 -14.34 -2.67 -1.48
C GLY A 131 -13.05 -2.39 -2.23
N ASP A 132 -13.00 -1.33 -3.02
CA ASP A 132 -11.77 -0.92 -3.70
C ASP A 132 -10.96 -0.02 -2.74
N ASP A 133 -9.98 -0.61 -2.06
CA ASP A 133 -9.26 0.02 -0.95
C ASP A 133 -7.93 0.65 -1.37
N GLY A 134 -7.47 1.65 -0.63
CA GLY A 134 -6.15 2.27 -0.75
C GLY A 134 -5.36 2.11 0.54
N ILE A 135 -4.22 1.40 0.51
CA ILE A 135 -3.48 1.02 1.71
C ILE A 135 -2.00 1.38 1.59
N GLY A 136 -1.45 2.02 2.62
CA GLY A 136 -0.03 2.26 2.80
C GLY A 136 0.45 1.77 4.16
N GLY A 137 1.47 0.88 4.19
CA GLY A 137 2.12 0.43 5.43
C GLY A 137 3.03 1.49 6.03
N GLU A 138 3.76 2.19 5.18
CA GLU A 138 4.73 3.24 5.49
C GLU A 138 6.06 2.70 6.04
N GLY A 139 6.26 2.62 7.31
CA GLY A 139 7.55 2.25 7.87
C GLY A 139 7.49 1.20 8.93
N GLY A 140 8.35 0.20 8.83
CA GLY A 140 8.33 -0.99 9.66
C GLY A 140 8.06 -2.22 8.81
N ARG A 141 7.86 -3.35 9.46
CA ARG A 141 7.52 -4.60 8.76
C ARG A 141 6.04 -4.84 8.88
N ASP A 142 5.36 -4.65 7.77
CA ASP A 142 3.91 -4.65 7.76
C ASP A 142 3.34 -5.95 7.18
N LEU A 143 2.17 -6.30 7.66
CA LEU A 143 1.36 -7.35 7.09
C LEU A 143 0.06 -6.73 6.58
N ILE A 144 -0.06 -6.64 5.27
CA ILE A 144 -1.18 -6.02 4.56
C ILE A 144 -1.98 -7.11 3.85
N ASP A 145 -3.29 -7.13 4.12
CA ASP A 145 -4.31 -7.95 3.46
C ASP A 145 -5.35 -6.98 2.90
N ALA A 146 -5.26 -6.66 1.60
CA ALA A 146 -6.11 -5.64 1.02
C ALA A 146 -7.57 -6.08 1.00
N GLY A 147 -7.84 -7.31 0.58
CA GLY A 147 -9.17 -7.87 0.78
C GLY A 147 -9.87 -8.25 -0.50
N ALA A 148 -11.11 -7.85 -0.67
CA ALA A 148 -11.88 -8.14 -1.86
C ALA A 148 -12.29 -6.85 -2.56
N GLY A 149 -11.87 -6.67 -3.77
CA GLY A 149 -12.07 -5.46 -4.57
C GLY A 149 -10.89 -5.22 -5.49
N ASN A 150 -10.85 -4.10 -6.17
CA ASN A 150 -9.67 -3.74 -6.97
C ASN A 150 -8.83 -2.76 -6.15
N ASP A 151 -7.88 -3.30 -5.44
CA ASP A 151 -7.17 -2.61 -4.38
C ASP A 151 -5.85 -1.98 -4.87
N PHE A 152 -5.42 -0.96 -4.16
CA PHE A 152 -4.09 -0.39 -4.27
C PHE A 152 -3.39 -0.55 -2.92
N ALA A 153 -2.28 -1.30 -2.86
CA ALA A 153 -1.54 -1.47 -1.62
C ALA A 153 -0.03 -1.31 -1.81
N THR A 154 0.62 -0.72 -0.82
CA THR A 154 2.08 -0.56 -0.79
C THR A 154 2.63 -0.81 0.61
N GLY A 155 3.67 -1.68 0.72
CA GLY A 155 4.39 -1.90 1.97
C GLY A 155 5.24 -0.69 2.35
N GLN A 156 5.94 -0.14 1.39
CA GLN A 156 6.92 0.93 1.51
C GLN A 156 8.20 0.47 2.21
N MET A 157 8.59 1.05 3.36
CA MET A 157 9.93 0.82 3.93
C MET A 157 9.99 -0.42 4.80
N ALA A 158 11.09 -1.19 4.68
CA ALA A 158 11.43 -2.44 5.34
C ALA A 158 10.81 -3.66 4.65
N GLU A 159 10.98 -4.83 5.25
CA GLU A 159 10.56 -6.11 4.67
C GLU A 159 9.08 -6.36 4.97
N ASP A 160 8.23 -6.30 3.94
CA ASP A 160 6.78 -6.33 4.07
C ASP A 160 6.15 -7.60 3.47
N ILE A 161 4.91 -7.85 3.86
CA ILE A 161 4.05 -8.84 3.23
C ILE A 161 2.78 -8.13 2.77
N VAL A 162 2.60 -8.06 1.44
CA VAL A 162 1.45 -7.41 0.82
C VAL A 162 0.64 -8.47 0.07
N SER A 163 -0.65 -8.56 0.36
CA SER A 163 -1.58 -9.46 -0.32
C SER A 163 -2.77 -8.67 -0.86
N GLY A 164 -3.09 -8.80 -2.15
CA GLY A 164 -4.26 -8.23 -2.78
C GLY A 164 -5.52 -8.97 -2.37
N GLY A 165 -5.74 -10.13 -2.93
CA GLY A 165 -6.90 -10.96 -2.64
C GLY A 165 -7.72 -11.26 -3.89
N PRO A 166 -9.06 -11.25 -3.83
CA PRO A 166 -9.88 -11.32 -5.02
C PRO A 166 -10.13 -9.95 -5.64
N GLY A 167 -9.73 -9.75 -6.90
CA GLY A 167 -9.93 -8.50 -7.65
C GLY A 167 -8.74 -8.19 -8.54
N ASP A 168 -8.84 -7.16 -9.36
CA ASP A 168 -7.72 -6.71 -10.19
C ASP A 168 -6.90 -5.68 -9.38
N ASP A 169 -5.80 -6.13 -8.74
CA ASP A 169 -5.05 -5.37 -7.74
C ASP A 169 -3.78 -4.70 -8.29
N GLU A 170 -3.37 -3.60 -7.69
CA GLU A 170 -2.09 -2.92 -7.96
C GLU A 170 -1.25 -2.87 -6.68
N LEU A 171 -0.19 -3.70 -6.61
CA LEU A 171 0.55 -3.99 -5.38
C LEU A 171 2.03 -3.63 -5.51
N PHE A 172 2.56 -2.98 -4.47
CA PHE A 172 3.95 -2.56 -4.40
C PHE A 172 4.59 -3.08 -3.10
N GLY A 173 5.75 -3.74 -3.22
CA GLY A 173 6.59 -4.05 -2.07
C GLY A 173 7.21 -2.78 -1.49
N GLY A 174 8.23 -2.31 -2.12
CA GLY A 174 8.95 -1.11 -1.73
C GLY A 174 10.46 -1.31 -1.74
N PRO A 175 11.23 -0.50 -1.02
CA PRO A 175 12.63 -0.80 -0.78
C PRO A 175 12.76 -1.86 0.31
N ALA A 176 13.50 -2.91 0.07
CA ALA A 176 13.89 -4.03 0.91
C ALA A 176 13.40 -5.36 0.30
N SER A 177 13.38 -6.45 1.06
CA SER A 177 13.01 -7.76 0.50
C SER A 177 11.60 -8.12 0.89
N ASP A 178 10.68 -8.00 -0.06
CA ASP A 178 9.26 -8.07 0.16
C ASP A 178 8.63 -9.38 -0.36
N LEU A 179 7.47 -9.69 0.18
CA LEU A 179 6.61 -10.76 -0.33
C LEU A 179 5.29 -10.15 -0.80
N VAL A 180 5.10 -10.10 -2.12
CA VAL A 180 3.90 -9.55 -2.74
C VAL A 180 3.08 -10.68 -3.36
N LYS A 181 1.80 -10.74 -3.04
CA LYS A 181 0.84 -11.75 -3.53
C LYS A 181 -0.34 -11.05 -4.19
N GLY A 182 -0.62 -11.37 -5.46
CA GLY A 182 -1.81 -10.91 -6.15
C GLY A 182 -3.07 -11.56 -5.58
N GLY A 183 -3.45 -12.68 -6.12
CA GLY A 183 -4.61 -13.42 -5.66
C GLY A 183 -5.43 -14.01 -6.79
N ASP A 184 -6.72 -13.76 -6.78
CA ASP A 184 -7.62 -14.07 -7.90
C ASP A 184 -7.93 -12.77 -8.66
N GLY A 185 -7.51 -12.63 -9.90
CA GLY A 185 -7.73 -11.42 -10.70
C GLY A 185 -6.58 -11.13 -11.65
N ASN A 186 -6.65 -10.02 -12.39
CA ASN A 186 -5.53 -9.62 -13.25
C ASN A 186 -4.72 -8.56 -12.54
N ASP A 187 -3.70 -9.01 -11.83
CA ASP A 187 -2.95 -8.22 -10.88
C ASP A 187 -1.71 -7.55 -11.49
N THR A 188 -1.31 -6.45 -10.90
CA THR A 188 -0.02 -5.82 -11.17
C THR A 188 0.82 -5.81 -9.91
N LEU A 189 1.91 -6.60 -9.90
CA LEU A 189 2.82 -6.75 -8.77
C LEU A 189 4.15 -6.08 -9.08
N ILE A 190 4.60 -5.22 -8.19
CA ILE A 190 5.87 -4.47 -8.33
C ILE A 190 6.69 -4.65 -7.05
N GLY A 191 7.85 -5.33 -7.17
CA GLY A 191 8.77 -5.52 -6.04
C GLY A 191 9.43 -4.21 -5.64
N ASN A 192 9.95 -3.47 -6.57
CA ASN A 192 10.83 -2.31 -6.48
C ASN A 192 12.28 -2.69 -6.12
N LEU A 193 12.84 -2.19 -5.00
CA LEU A 193 14.25 -2.40 -4.67
C LEU A 193 14.39 -3.50 -3.62
N GLY A 194 15.17 -4.53 -3.90
CA GLY A 194 15.41 -5.58 -2.92
C GLY A 194 15.47 -6.95 -3.54
N ASN A 195 15.39 -7.98 -2.71
CA ASN A 195 15.23 -9.35 -3.21
C ASN A 195 13.80 -9.79 -2.95
N ASP A 196 12.94 -9.60 -3.93
CA ASP A 196 11.51 -9.71 -3.75
C ASP A 196 10.96 -11.07 -4.19
N VAL A 197 9.84 -11.43 -3.61
CA VAL A 197 9.07 -12.61 -4.01
C VAL A 197 7.69 -12.17 -4.46
N LEU A 198 7.43 -12.29 -5.77
CA LEU A 198 6.16 -11.93 -6.37
C LEU A 198 5.39 -13.21 -6.73
N LEU A 199 4.20 -13.37 -6.16
CA LEU A 199 3.31 -14.51 -6.39
C LEU A 199 2.00 -13.99 -6.96
N ALA A 200 1.83 -14.06 -8.27
CA ALA A 200 0.69 -13.48 -8.94
C ALA A 200 -0.64 -14.15 -8.51
N GLY A 201 -0.82 -15.39 -8.80
CA GLY A 201 -2.04 -16.09 -8.41
C GLY A 201 -2.82 -16.59 -9.61
N ARG A 202 -4.08 -16.26 -9.72
CA ARG A 202 -4.93 -16.63 -10.87
C ARG A 202 -5.29 -15.39 -11.64
N GLY A 203 -5.08 -15.43 -12.95
CA GLY A 203 -5.46 -14.35 -13.85
C GLY A 203 -4.38 -14.09 -14.87
N ASP A 204 -4.54 -13.02 -15.62
CA ASP A 204 -3.54 -12.56 -16.58
C ASP A 204 -2.77 -11.41 -15.92
N ASP A 205 -1.63 -11.72 -15.27
CA ASP A 205 -0.94 -10.86 -14.33
C ASP A 205 0.27 -10.15 -14.94
N ILE A 206 0.69 -9.04 -14.31
CA ILE A 206 1.90 -8.29 -14.66
C ILE A 206 2.84 -8.28 -13.45
N LEU A 207 4.04 -8.85 -13.61
CA LEU A 207 5.06 -8.92 -12.57
C LEU A 207 6.28 -8.08 -12.96
N LEU A 208 6.64 -7.17 -12.09
CA LEU A 208 7.81 -6.30 -12.21
C LEU A 208 8.65 -6.44 -10.93
N GLY A 209 9.78 -7.12 -11.00
CA GLY A 209 10.72 -7.18 -9.88
C GLY A 209 11.28 -5.79 -9.59
N ASP A 210 12.50 -5.54 -10.00
CA ASP A 210 13.09 -4.20 -9.87
C ASP A 210 12.50 -3.18 -10.83
N GLN A 211 12.06 -2.05 -10.28
CA GLN A 211 11.84 -0.85 -11.09
C GLN A 211 13.07 0.07 -10.95
N PRO A 212 13.92 0.18 -11.98
CA PRO A 212 15.00 1.16 -11.92
C PRO A 212 14.41 2.57 -11.80
N ALA A 213 14.88 3.34 -10.84
CA ALA A 213 14.53 4.76 -10.75
C ALA A 213 14.73 5.42 -12.12
N PRO A 214 13.87 6.36 -12.57
CA PRO A 214 14.01 7.00 -13.87
C PRO A 214 15.41 7.61 -14.04
N GLY A 215 16.26 6.96 -14.87
CA GLY A 215 17.65 7.37 -15.12
C GLY A 215 18.70 6.84 -14.15
N GLY A 216 18.33 5.95 -13.22
CA GLY A 216 19.25 5.20 -12.38
C GLY A 216 19.79 3.95 -13.09
N PRO A 217 20.99 3.46 -12.71
CA PRO A 217 21.42 2.13 -13.10
C PRO A 217 20.49 1.10 -12.45
N ALA A 218 20.20 -0.01 -13.16
CA ALA A 218 19.61 -1.18 -12.53
C ALA A 218 20.46 -1.58 -11.31
N GLU A 219 19.83 -1.89 -10.19
CA GLU A 219 20.55 -2.34 -8.99
C GLU A 219 21.23 -3.68 -9.31
N PRO A 220 22.57 -3.76 -9.29
CA PRO A 220 23.31 -4.91 -9.84
C PRO A 220 23.32 -6.14 -8.91
N SER A 221 22.57 -6.17 -7.83
CA SER A 221 22.66 -7.19 -6.79
C SER A 221 21.33 -7.67 -6.19
N SER A 222 20.21 -7.23 -6.69
CA SER A 222 18.91 -7.75 -6.28
C SER A 222 18.62 -9.07 -6.99
N PHE A 223 17.87 -9.93 -6.32
CA PHE A 223 17.41 -11.20 -6.88
C PHE A 223 15.92 -11.36 -6.61
N ASP A 224 15.12 -11.20 -7.65
CA ASP A 224 13.67 -11.29 -7.56
C ASP A 224 13.15 -12.61 -8.10
N LEU A 225 12.25 -13.21 -7.34
CA LEU A 225 11.54 -14.42 -7.71
C LEU A 225 10.13 -14.07 -8.12
N CYS A 226 9.81 -14.26 -9.39
CA CYS A 226 8.47 -14.03 -9.92
C CYS A 226 7.80 -15.36 -10.29
N ASN A 227 6.57 -15.56 -9.82
CA ASN A 227 5.78 -16.76 -10.09
C ASN A 227 4.36 -16.37 -10.51
N GLY A 228 4.03 -16.60 -11.76
CA GLY A 228 2.76 -16.27 -12.38
C GLY A 228 1.64 -17.27 -12.14
N GLN A 229 1.84 -18.36 -11.53
CA GLN A 229 0.89 -19.45 -11.15
C GLN A 229 -0.13 -19.88 -12.24
N GLN A 230 -1.24 -19.17 -12.48
CA GLN A 230 -2.31 -19.57 -13.42
C GLN A 230 -2.80 -18.37 -14.25
N GLY A 231 -2.63 -18.45 -15.55
CA GLY A 231 -3.06 -17.39 -16.48
C GLY A 231 -2.06 -17.17 -17.61
N THR A 232 -2.18 -16.03 -18.26
CA THR A 232 -1.22 -15.55 -19.26
C THR A 232 -0.42 -14.40 -18.64
N ASP A 233 0.56 -14.74 -17.82
CA ASP A 233 1.29 -13.76 -17.04
C ASP A 233 2.40 -13.11 -17.86
N LEU A 234 2.63 -11.83 -17.62
CA LEU A 234 3.63 -11.04 -18.30
C LEU A 234 4.68 -10.55 -17.30
N SER A 235 5.88 -11.12 -17.36
CA SER A 235 7.04 -10.53 -16.69
C SER A 235 7.82 -9.64 -17.65
N VAL A 236 8.32 -8.51 -17.14
CA VAL A 236 9.16 -7.62 -17.94
C VAL A 236 10.60 -8.18 -17.93
N PRO A 237 11.22 -8.40 -19.10
CA PRO A 237 12.59 -8.92 -19.16
C PRO A 237 13.56 -8.06 -18.35
N ASN A 238 14.41 -8.70 -17.56
CA ASN A 238 15.42 -8.13 -16.65
C ASN A 238 14.90 -7.45 -15.37
N THR A 239 13.67 -7.71 -14.98
CA THR A 239 13.15 -7.28 -13.67
C THR A 239 12.96 -8.46 -12.71
N CYS A 240 12.87 -9.69 -13.21
CA CYS A 240 12.81 -10.92 -12.42
C CYS A 240 13.96 -11.84 -12.82
N GLU A 241 14.82 -12.25 -11.88
CA GLU A 241 15.97 -13.11 -12.13
C GLU A 241 15.60 -14.60 -12.23
N LEU A 242 14.57 -15.00 -11.51
CA LEU A 242 14.01 -16.36 -11.61
C LEU A 242 12.50 -16.28 -11.83
N GLU A 243 12.08 -16.68 -13.02
CA GLU A 243 10.68 -16.80 -13.37
C GLU A 243 10.26 -18.27 -13.28
N ILE A 244 9.25 -18.56 -12.47
CA ILE A 244 8.63 -19.88 -12.37
C ILE A 244 7.23 -19.79 -12.93
N GLN A 245 7.06 -20.20 -14.18
CA GLN A 245 5.73 -20.40 -14.77
C GLN A 245 5.26 -21.80 -14.45
N ILE A 246 4.22 -21.92 -13.65
CA ILE A 246 3.51 -23.18 -13.46
C ILE A 246 2.29 -23.15 -14.38
N GLU A 247 2.53 -23.24 -15.69
CA GLU A 247 1.42 -23.43 -16.64
C GLU A 247 0.76 -24.80 -16.42
N GLY A 248 -0.54 -24.78 -16.14
CA GLY A 248 -1.37 -25.96 -16.00
C GLY A 248 -1.65 -26.72 -17.31
N ASP A 249 -1.10 -26.31 -18.45
CA ASP A 249 -1.30 -26.95 -19.75
C ASP A 249 0.03 -27.31 -20.42
N PHE A 250 0.60 -28.44 -20.01
CA PHE A 250 1.60 -29.12 -20.81
C PHE A 250 0.94 -29.63 -22.10
N VAL A 251 0.97 -28.84 -23.16
CA VAL A 251 0.70 -29.33 -24.51
C VAL A 251 1.94 -30.11 -24.97
N PRO A 252 1.89 -31.46 -25.06
CA PRO A 252 3.03 -32.20 -25.54
C PRO A 252 3.32 -31.79 -27.00
N PRO A 253 4.59 -31.68 -27.39
CA PRO A 253 4.94 -31.35 -28.76
C PRO A 253 4.28 -32.38 -29.69
N THR A 254 3.40 -31.88 -30.57
CA THR A 254 2.85 -32.68 -31.66
C THR A 254 4.03 -33.05 -32.54
N GLY A 255 4.51 -34.31 -32.37
CA GLY A 255 5.52 -34.90 -33.24
C GLY A 255 5.00 -34.94 -34.67
N GLY A 256 5.74 -34.30 -35.58
CA GLY A 256 5.67 -34.46 -37.02
C GLY A 256 6.81 -35.39 -37.49
#